data_451a3b9dfdbe1919e3be822366c725f3
#
_entry.id   451a3b9dfdbe1919e3be822366c725f3
#
_cell.length_a   1.000
_cell.length_b   1.000
_cell.length_c   1.000
_cell.angle_alpha   90.00
_cell.angle_beta   90.00
_cell.angle_gamma   90.00
#
_symmetry.space_group_name_H-M   'P 1'
#
loop_
_entity.id
_entity.type
_entity.pdbx_description
1 polymer ?
#
loop_
_entity_poly.entity_id
_entity_poly.type
_entity_poly.pdbx_seq_one_letter_code
_entity_poly.pdbx_strand_id
1 'polypeptide(L)'
;MEIIMPERIRYTWGQSTLGEFIVAASEMGVVVLEFVDRRESALEGLRARLPGAVPEQDEEGLSALAVALRTLIDEPNDNRDIVLDPRGDDYQKKVWSLLREIPAGETTTYGALAARLGTRDARDVTAAIAANAIAVLIPCHRVVKKGGTLSGYRWGAKRKRALLDRERRAASFQLA
;
A
#
# COMPACT_ATOMS: atom_id res chain seq x y z
N MET A 1 -2.82 -37.72 7.07
CA MET A 1 -1.85 -36.69 6.65
C MET A 1 -2.62 -35.67 5.82
N GLU A 2 -2.90 -34.56 6.43
CA GLU A 2 -3.63 -33.46 5.76
C GLU A 2 -2.68 -32.82 4.75
N ILE A 3 -3.00 -32.92 3.47
CA ILE A 3 -2.24 -32.26 2.41
C ILE A 3 -2.66 -30.77 2.50
N ILE A 4 -1.87 -29.96 3.19
CA ILE A 4 -2.04 -28.50 3.15
C ILE A 4 -1.67 -28.07 1.74
N MET A 5 -2.67 -27.78 0.93
CA MET A 5 -2.45 -27.18 -0.40
C MET A 5 -1.80 -25.80 -0.21
N PRO A 6 -0.73 -25.49 -0.96
CA PRO A 6 -0.14 -24.18 -0.87
C PRO A 6 -1.17 -23.10 -1.24
N GLU A 7 -1.12 -21.98 -0.54
CA GLU A 7 -2.02 -20.87 -0.84
C GLU A 7 -1.79 -20.37 -2.27
N ARG A 8 -2.87 -20.20 -3.01
CA ARG A 8 -2.80 -19.67 -4.37
C ARG A 8 -2.68 -18.15 -4.35
N ILE A 9 -1.55 -17.66 -4.78
CA ILE A 9 -1.27 -16.23 -4.97
C ILE A 9 -1.04 -15.98 -6.45
N ARG A 10 -1.75 -15.03 -7.02
CA ARG A 10 -1.56 -14.57 -8.41
C ARG A 10 -0.97 -13.18 -8.40
N TYR A 11 -0.11 -12.88 -9.36
CA TYR A 11 0.44 -11.54 -9.51
C TYR A 11 0.48 -11.09 -10.97
N THR A 12 0.51 -9.78 -11.17
CA THR A 12 0.78 -9.17 -12.47
C THR A 12 1.49 -7.83 -12.31
N TRP A 13 1.98 -7.31 -13.41
CA TRP A 13 2.62 -6.02 -13.51
C TRP A 13 1.64 -4.98 -14.04
N GLY A 14 1.77 -3.75 -13.59
CA GLY A 14 1.04 -2.61 -14.11
C GLY A 14 1.97 -1.41 -14.28
N GLN A 15 1.54 -0.47 -15.11
CA GLN A 15 2.28 0.76 -15.37
C GLN A 15 1.43 1.97 -15.00
N SER A 16 1.98 2.84 -14.15
CA SER A 16 1.39 4.12 -13.78
C SER A 16 2.32 5.28 -14.15
N THR A 17 1.83 6.49 -14.00
CA THR A 17 2.68 7.69 -14.18
C THR A 17 3.73 7.86 -13.08
N LEU A 18 3.64 7.08 -11.98
CA LEU A 18 4.66 7.01 -10.93
C LEU A 18 5.63 5.84 -11.10
N GLY A 19 5.52 5.12 -12.19
CA GLY A 19 6.35 3.97 -12.53
C GLY A 19 5.60 2.66 -12.55
N GLU A 20 6.34 1.59 -12.82
CA GLU A 20 5.83 0.24 -12.81
C GLU A 20 5.43 -0.18 -11.39
N PHE A 21 4.43 -1.03 -11.29
CA PHE A 21 4.06 -1.66 -10.02
C PHE A 21 3.78 -3.15 -10.20
N ILE A 22 3.90 -3.89 -9.11
CA ILE A 22 3.42 -5.26 -8.99
C ILE A 22 2.17 -5.28 -8.11
N VAL A 23 1.17 -6.02 -8.52
CA VAL A 23 0.04 -6.38 -7.67
C VAL A 23 -0.03 -7.87 -7.51
N ALA A 24 -0.22 -8.34 -6.28
CA ALA A 24 -0.49 -9.73 -5.97
C ALA A 24 -1.77 -9.85 -5.16
N ALA A 25 -2.55 -10.89 -5.45
CA ALA A 25 -3.84 -11.15 -4.82
C ALA A 25 -3.96 -12.61 -4.42
N SER A 26 -4.56 -12.83 -3.25
CA SER A 26 -5.15 -14.10 -2.83
C SER A 26 -6.60 -14.19 -3.33
N GLU A 27 -7.29 -15.25 -2.97
CA GLU A 27 -8.75 -15.35 -3.21
C GLU A 27 -9.55 -14.34 -2.35
N MET A 28 -8.96 -13.83 -1.27
CA MET A 28 -9.58 -12.90 -0.34
C MET A 28 -9.38 -11.42 -0.71
N GLY A 29 -8.38 -11.09 -1.51
CA GLY A 29 -8.10 -9.72 -1.90
C GLY A 29 -6.63 -9.44 -2.19
N VAL A 30 -6.30 -8.16 -2.33
CA VAL A 30 -4.93 -7.70 -2.60
C VAL A 30 -4.05 -7.92 -1.38
N VAL A 31 -2.96 -8.65 -1.57
CA VAL A 31 -1.95 -8.92 -0.53
C VAL A 31 -0.70 -8.05 -0.67
N VAL A 32 -0.38 -7.63 -1.90
CA VAL A 32 0.77 -6.77 -2.21
C VAL A 32 0.39 -5.80 -3.33
N LEU A 33 0.76 -4.55 -3.16
CA LEU A 33 0.84 -3.52 -4.20
C LEU A 33 2.11 -2.70 -3.93
N GLU A 34 3.11 -2.82 -4.77
CA GLU A 34 4.39 -2.15 -4.61
C GLU A 34 4.85 -1.48 -5.90
N PHE A 35 5.43 -0.29 -5.81
CA PHE A 35 6.16 0.28 -6.93
C PHE A 35 7.46 -0.50 -7.16
N VAL A 36 7.83 -0.67 -8.41
CA VAL A 36 8.90 -1.57 -8.84
C VAL A 36 9.96 -0.80 -9.62
N ASP A 37 11.18 -0.87 -9.14
CA ASP A 37 12.34 -0.37 -9.87
C ASP A 37 13.08 -1.53 -10.58
N ARG A 38 13.00 -2.75 -10.03
CA ARG A 38 13.56 -3.98 -10.60
C ARG A 38 12.62 -5.15 -10.35
N ARG A 39 12.16 -5.81 -11.42
CA ARG A 39 11.20 -6.94 -11.33
C ARG A 39 11.73 -8.13 -10.53
N GLU A 40 13.01 -8.46 -10.69
CA GLU A 40 13.64 -9.57 -9.94
C GLU A 40 13.55 -9.34 -8.43
N SER A 41 13.92 -8.15 -7.97
CA SER A 41 13.86 -7.80 -6.55
C SER A 41 12.43 -7.77 -6.02
N ALA A 42 11.46 -7.34 -6.84
CA ALA A 42 10.05 -7.35 -6.48
C ALA A 42 9.52 -8.79 -6.30
N LEU A 43 9.89 -9.72 -7.17
CA LEU A 43 9.51 -11.12 -7.06
C LEU A 43 10.17 -11.82 -5.87
N GLU A 44 11.44 -11.52 -5.60
CA GLU A 44 12.12 -12.01 -4.40
C GLU A 44 11.42 -11.51 -3.12
N GLY A 45 11.08 -10.22 -3.09
CA GLY A 45 10.33 -9.62 -2.00
C GLY A 45 8.95 -10.23 -1.81
N LEU A 46 8.23 -10.48 -2.91
CA LEU A 46 6.92 -11.14 -2.87
C LEU A 46 7.02 -12.55 -2.26
N ARG A 47 7.98 -13.36 -2.70
CA ARG A 47 8.22 -14.71 -2.14
C ARG A 47 8.60 -14.67 -0.67
N ALA A 48 9.45 -13.73 -0.28
CA ALA A 48 9.87 -13.58 1.12
C ALA A 48 8.72 -13.19 2.06
N ARG A 49 7.75 -12.42 1.56
CA ARG A 49 6.56 -12.00 2.33
C ARG A 49 5.51 -13.07 2.51
N LEU A 50 5.47 -14.03 1.60
CA LEU A 50 4.42 -15.07 1.53
C LEU A 50 5.06 -16.45 1.58
N PRO A 51 5.73 -16.80 2.72
CA PRO A 51 6.34 -18.10 2.87
C PRO A 51 5.29 -19.20 2.78
N GLY A 52 5.54 -20.21 1.97
CA GLY A 52 4.60 -21.31 1.74
C GLY A 52 3.63 -21.10 0.57
N ALA A 53 3.58 -19.91 -0.02
CA ALA A 53 2.87 -19.67 -1.27
C ALA A 53 3.84 -19.72 -2.47
N VAL A 54 3.33 -20.16 -3.60
CA VAL A 54 4.02 -20.10 -4.90
C VAL A 54 3.27 -19.10 -5.78
N PRO A 55 3.74 -17.84 -5.88
CA PRO A 55 3.07 -16.85 -6.70
C PRO A 55 3.16 -17.22 -8.18
N GLU A 56 2.01 -17.18 -8.86
CA GLU A 56 1.87 -17.43 -10.29
C GLU A 56 1.52 -16.13 -11.03
N GLN A 57 2.18 -15.88 -12.14
CA GLN A 57 1.83 -14.74 -12.98
C GLN A 57 0.51 -15.00 -13.70
N ASP A 58 -0.43 -14.10 -13.57
CA ASP A 58 -1.77 -14.15 -14.17
C ASP A 58 -2.13 -12.78 -14.75
N GLU A 59 -1.62 -12.49 -15.92
CA GLU A 59 -1.83 -11.22 -16.59
C GLU A 59 -3.29 -11.01 -16.99
N GLU A 60 -3.94 -12.05 -17.51
CA GLU A 60 -5.32 -11.99 -17.96
C GLU A 60 -6.29 -11.86 -16.77
N GLY A 61 -6.16 -12.74 -15.78
CA GLY A 61 -7.06 -12.78 -14.63
C GLY A 61 -6.97 -11.54 -13.73
N LEU A 62 -5.83 -10.86 -13.71
CA LEU A 62 -5.62 -9.64 -12.91
C LEU A 62 -5.61 -8.34 -13.74
N SER A 63 -5.90 -8.39 -15.04
CA SER A 63 -5.86 -7.22 -15.92
C SER A 63 -6.80 -6.11 -15.46
N ALA A 64 -8.03 -6.44 -15.11
CA ALA A 64 -9.01 -5.46 -14.63
C ALA A 64 -8.57 -4.81 -13.30
N LEU A 65 -7.98 -5.59 -12.40
CA LEU A 65 -7.41 -5.06 -11.15
C LEU A 65 -6.23 -4.13 -11.42
N ALA A 66 -5.31 -4.52 -12.31
CA ALA A 66 -4.17 -3.68 -12.66
C ALA A 66 -4.60 -2.34 -13.28
N VAL A 67 -5.61 -2.33 -14.14
CA VAL A 67 -6.19 -1.10 -14.70
C VAL A 67 -6.83 -0.24 -13.60
N ALA A 68 -7.60 -0.84 -12.69
CA ALA A 68 -8.21 -0.13 -11.57
C ALA A 68 -7.16 0.52 -10.66
N LEU A 69 -6.08 -0.20 -10.36
CA LEU A 69 -4.97 0.32 -9.54
C LEU A 69 -4.20 1.44 -10.24
N ARG A 70 -3.94 1.30 -11.53
CA ARG A 70 -3.35 2.38 -12.33
C ARG A 70 -4.20 3.65 -12.24
N THR A 71 -5.50 3.53 -12.45
CA THR A 71 -6.41 4.68 -12.36
C THR A 71 -6.39 5.31 -10.98
N LEU A 72 -6.39 4.50 -9.92
CA LEU A 72 -6.30 4.98 -8.55
C LEU A 72 -5.00 5.73 -8.25
N ILE A 73 -3.87 5.24 -8.77
CA ILE A 73 -2.57 5.89 -8.61
C ILE A 73 -2.51 7.22 -9.36
N ASP A 74 -3.01 7.23 -10.59
CA ASP A 74 -2.94 8.38 -11.48
C ASP A 74 -4.00 9.44 -11.18
N GLU A 75 -5.19 9.00 -10.73
CA GLU A 75 -6.34 9.84 -10.42
C GLU A 75 -6.94 9.48 -9.05
N PRO A 76 -6.43 10.07 -7.95
CA PRO A 76 -6.81 9.66 -6.58
C PRO A 76 -8.30 9.83 -6.20
N ASN A 77 -9.08 10.46 -7.05
CA ASN A 77 -10.53 10.63 -6.84
C ASN A 77 -11.37 9.41 -7.23
N ASP A 78 -10.77 8.42 -7.84
CA ASP A 78 -11.45 7.18 -8.20
C ASP A 78 -11.67 6.34 -6.93
N ASN A 79 -12.85 6.49 -6.36
CA ASN A 79 -13.25 5.80 -5.13
C ASN A 79 -13.73 4.38 -5.45
N ARG A 80 -12.79 3.48 -5.78
CA ARG A 80 -13.09 2.07 -6.02
C ARG A 80 -12.87 1.26 -4.76
N ASP A 81 -13.86 0.45 -4.40
CA ASP A 81 -13.77 -0.50 -3.29
C ASP A 81 -12.96 -1.73 -3.72
N ILE A 82 -11.65 -1.65 -3.54
CA ILE A 82 -10.74 -2.77 -3.76
C ILE A 82 -10.59 -3.54 -2.46
N VAL A 83 -10.94 -4.82 -2.48
CA VAL A 83 -10.83 -5.68 -1.30
C VAL A 83 -9.36 -5.98 -1.01
N LEU A 84 -8.97 -5.83 0.25
CA LEU A 84 -7.60 -6.06 0.72
C LEU A 84 -7.54 -7.30 1.61
N ASP A 85 -6.41 -8.00 1.51
CA ASP A 85 -6.04 -9.11 2.39
C ASP A 85 -4.63 -8.87 2.96
N PRO A 86 -4.46 -7.86 3.85
CA PRO A 86 -3.16 -7.46 4.35
C PRO A 86 -2.57 -8.53 5.27
N ARG A 87 -1.29 -8.85 5.05
CA ARG A 87 -0.54 -9.84 5.82
C ARG A 87 0.36 -9.15 6.84
N GLY A 88 0.09 -9.39 8.10
CA GLY A 88 0.83 -8.82 9.22
C GLY A 88 0.28 -9.33 10.54
N ASP A 89 0.96 -9.00 11.63
CA ASP A 89 0.46 -9.26 12.98
C ASP A 89 -0.72 -8.33 13.35
N ASP A 90 -1.33 -8.57 14.49
CA ASP A 90 -2.51 -7.83 14.95
C ASP A 90 -2.22 -6.34 15.16
N TYR A 91 -1.01 -6.01 15.64
CA TYR A 91 -0.59 -4.63 15.83
C TYR A 91 -0.41 -3.89 14.49
N GLN A 92 0.28 -4.52 13.54
CA GLN A 92 0.45 -3.99 12.19
C GLN A 92 -0.90 -3.75 11.52
N LYS A 93 -1.80 -4.72 11.56
CA LYS A 93 -3.16 -4.59 10.99
C LYS A 93 -3.95 -3.46 11.64
N LYS A 94 -3.82 -3.27 12.95
CA LYS A 94 -4.43 -2.14 13.67
C LYS A 94 -3.89 -0.81 13.19
N VAL A 95 -2.57 -0.68 13.05
CA VAL A 95 -1.95 0.54 12.51
C VAL A 95 -2.44 0.80 11.07
N TRP A 96 -2.44 -0.20 10.22
CA TRP A 96 -2.89 -0.07 8.82
C TRP A 96 -4.37 0.29 8.69
N SER A 97 -5.20 -0.21 9.58
CA SER A 97 -6.62 0.20 9.67
C SER A 97 -6.76 1.69 9.97
N LEU A 98 -5.97 2.22 10.90
CA LEU A 98 -5.95 3.66 11.20
C LEU A 98 -5.44 4.51 10.03
N LEU A 99 -4.46 4.00 9.26
CA LEU A 99 -3.99 4.69 8.06
C LEU A 99 -5.12 4.86 7.03
N ARG A 100 -5.96 3.85 6.87
CA ARG A 100 -7.09 3.87 5.93
C ARG A 100 -8.19 4.86 6.32
N GLU A 101 -8.23 5.29 7.56
CA GLU A 101 -9.17 6.32 8.03
C GLU A 101 -8.73 7.75 7.65
N ILE A 102 -7.47 7.95 7.23
CA ILE A 102 -6.97 9.27 6.83
C ILE A 102 -7.51 9.58 5.44
N PRO A 103 -8.34 10.63 5.26
CA PRO A 103 -8.88 10.98 3.96
C PRO A 103 -7.81 11.40 2.96
N ALA A 104 -8.07 11.20 1.67
CA ALA A 104 -7.24 11.77 0.63
C ALA A 104 -7.23 13.30 0.73
N GLY A 105 -6.05 13.90 0.60
CA GLY A 105 -5.84 15.33 0.81
C GLY A 105 -5.45 15.73 2.23
N GLU A 106 -5.59 14.82 3.19
CA GLU A 106 -5.17 15.02 4.57
C GLU A 106 -3.89 14.26 4.91
N THR A 107 -3.20 14.72 5.93
CA THR A 107 -2.01 14.06 6.47
C THR A 107 -2.07 13.97 7.99
N THR A 108 -1.35 13.01 8.54
CA THR A 108 -1.12 12.89 9.98
C THR A 108 0.37 12.76 10.27
N THR A 109 0.74 12.79 11.55
CA THR A 109 2.13 12.59 11.98
C THR A 109 2.30 11.25 12.68
N TYR A 110 3.54 10.73 12.71
CA TYR A 110 3.88 9.53 13.47
C TYR A 110 3.48 9.67 14.95
N GLY A 111 3.71 10.85 15.55
CA GLY A 111 3.34 11.12 16.93
C GLY A 111 1.84 11.12 17.17
N ALA A 112 1.05 11.67 16.25
CA ALA A 112 -0.41 11.67 16.33
C ALA A 112 -0.98 10.25 16.24
N LEU A 113 -0.43 9.40 15.35
CA LEU A 113 -0.81 7.99 15.27
C LEU A 113 -0.43 7.22 16.54
N ALA A 114 0.77 7.44 17.07
CA ALA A 114 1.19 6.84 18.35
C ALA A 114 0.24 7.20 19.49
N ALA A 115 -0.18 8.47 19.58
CA ALA A 115 -1.15 8.92 20.57
C ALA A 115 -2.51 8.21 20.43
N ARG A 116 -3.01 8.05 19.20
CA ARG A 116 -4.27 7.31 18.94
C ARG A 116 -4.17 5.82 19.32
N LEU A 117 -2.99 5.24 19.23
CA LEU A 117 -2.72 3.84 19.62
C LEU A 117 -2.47 3.68 21.12
N GLY A 118 -2.42 4.78 21.88
CA GLY A 118 -2.12 4.77 23.30
C GLY A 118 -0.68 4.43 23.64
N THR A 119 0.24 4.55 22.69
CA THR A 119 1.69 4.34 22.88
C THR A 119 2.44 5.67 22.84
N ARG A 120 3.53 5.75 23.61
CA ARG A 120 4.49 6.86 23.54
C ARG A 120 5.68 6.53 22.65
N ASP A 121 5.85 5.28 22.27
CA ASP A 121 6.96 4.84 21.42
C ASP A 121 6.55 4.90 19.95
N ALA A 122 6.98 5.97 19.30
CA ALA A 122 6.76 6.15 17.86
C ALA A 122 7.55 5.15 17.00
N ARG A 123 8.52 4.42 17.55
CA ARG A 123 9.33 3.44 16.80
C ARG A 123 8.49 2.25 16.39
N ASP A 124 7.63 1.75 17.26
CA ASP A 124 6.74 0.61 16.95
C ASP A 124 5.76 0.98 15.85
N VAL A 125 5.20 2.19 15.93
CA VAL A 125 4.31 2.72 14.89
C VAL A 125 5.06 2.86 13.55
N THR A 126 6.26 3.41 13.59
CA THR A 126 7.11 3.57 12.40
C THR A 126 7.45 2.22 11.76
N ALA A 127 7.78 1.22 12.57
CA ALA A 127 8.06 -0.14 12.08
C ALA A 127 6.83 -0.77 11.43
N ALA A 128 5.66 -0.64 12.03
CA ALA A 128 4.40 -1.15 11.47
C ALA A 128 4.04 -0.45 10.14
N ILE A 129 4.24 0.87 10.04
CA ILE A 129 4.04 1.64 8.80
C ILE A 129 5.02 1.17 7.72
N ALA A 130 6.30 0.98 8.06
CA ALA A 130 7.32 0.50 7.14
C ALA A 130 7.08 -0.95 6.64
N ALA A 131 6.37 -1.76 7.41
CA ALA A 131 6.00 -3.12 7.04
C ALA A 131 4.83 -3.20 6.05
N ASN A 132 4.15 -2.07 5.75
CA ASN A 132 3.07 -2.03 4.78
C ASN A 132 3.55 -2.49 3.40
N ALA A 133 2.89 -3.51 2.84
CA ALA A 133 3.16 -4.05 1.52
C ALA A 133 2.10 -3.65 0.47
N ILE A 134 1.12 -2.83 0.84
CA ILE A 134 0.02 -2.43 -0.04
C ILE A 134 0.04 -0.90 -0.19
N ALA A 135 0.91 -0.43 -1.06
CA ALA A 135 1.07 1.00 -1.33
C ALA A 135 -0.26 1.64 -1.78
N VAL A 136 -0.46 2.90 -1.48
CA VAL A 136 -1.61 3.72 -1.90
C VAL A 136 -2.93 3.29 -1.26
N LEU A 137 -3.31 2.02 -1.36
CA LEU A 137 -4.55 1.47 -0.77
C LEU A 137 -4.52 1.46 0.76
N ILE A 138 -3.35 1.21 1.35
CA ILE A 138 -3.05 1.51 2.75
C ILE A 138 -2.15 2.75 2.74
N PRO A 139 -2.70 3.94 2.98
CA PRO A 139 -2.08 5.19 2.58
C PRO A 139 -0.98 5.67 3.55
N CYS A 140 0.08 4.87 3.70
CA CYS A 140 1.22 5.24 4.54
C CYS A 140 1.96 6.50 4.03
N HIS A 141 1.75 6.91 2.78
CA HIS A 141 2.23 8.18 2.25
C HIS A 141 1.60 9.41 2.93
N ARG A 142 0.42 9.25 3.56
CA ARG A 142 -0.26 10.33 4.31
C ARG A 142 0.32 10.55 5.71
N VAL A 143 1.32 9.78 6.13
CA VAL A 143 2.04 10.00 7.38
C VAL A 143 3.30 10.82 7.10
N VAL A 144 3.43 11.95 7.77
CA VAL A 144 4.54 12.89 7.61
C VAL A 144 5.24 13.14 8.95
N LYS A 145 6.45 13.64 8.93
CA LYS A 145 7.13 14.11 10.15
C LYS A 145 6.49 15.41 10.64
N LYS A 146 6.65 15.70 11.92
CA LYS A 146 6.29 16.99 12.49
C LYS A 146 6.94 18.11 11.68
N GLY A 147 6.13 19.07 11.22
CA GLY A 147 6.60 20.13 10.31
C GLY A 147 6.44 19.81 8.82
N GLY A 148 5.87 18.64 8.46
CA GLY A 148 5.52 18.30 7.08
C GLY A 148 6.66 17.74 6.23
N THR A 149 7.82 17.41 6.81
CA THR A 149 8.93 16.81 6.08
C THR A 149 8.56 15.44 5.53
N LEU A 150 8.81 15.24 4.22
CA LEU A 150 8.51 14.01 3.49
C LEU A 150 9.71 13.07 3.49
N SER A 151 9.90 12.32 4.55
CA SER A 151 10.94 11.29 4.62
C SER A 151 10.36 9.95 5.05
N GLY A 152 11.10 8.88 4.84
CA GLY A 152 10.75 7.57 5.34
C GLY A 152 9.66 6.84 4.54
N TYR A 153 9.42 7.21 3.30
CA TYR A 153 8.53 6.46 2.42
C TYR A 153 9.31 5.34 1.73
N ARG A 154 8.82 4.10 1.85
CA ARG A 154 9.50 2.89 1.36
C ARG A 154 9.78 2.93 -0.15
N TRP A 155 8.87 3.50 -0.93
CA TRP A 155 9.00 3.61 -2.38
C TRP A 155 9.53 4.96 -2.86
N GLY A 156 10.12 5.73 -1.96
CA GLY A 156 10.85 6.96 -2.23
C GLY A 156 10.05 8.26 -2.03
N ALA A 157 10.74 9.28 -1.55
CA ALA A 157 10.15 10.58 -1.24
C ALA A 157 9.52 11.27 -2.46
N LYS A 158 10.03 11.03 -3.66
CA LYS A 158 9.50 11.59 -4.91
C LYS A 158 8.07 11.08 -5.19
N ARG A 159 7.84 9.77 -5.04
CA ARG A 159 6.50 9.17 -5.20
C ARG A 159 5.55 9.65 -4.10
N LYS A 160 6.02 9.71 -2.86
CA LYS A 160 5.24 10.24 -1.73
C LYS A 160 4.76 11.66 -1.99
N ARG A 161 5.64 12.54 -2.43
CA ARG A 161 5.31 13.92 -2.80
C ARG A 161 4.27 13.97 -3.90
N ALA A 162 4.47 13.21 -4.97
CA ALA A 162 3.55 13.17 -6.10
C ALA A 162 2.16 12.70 -5.70
N LEU A 163 2.04 11.66 -4.87
CA LEU A 163 0.76 11.17 -4.35
C LEU A 163 0.06 12.25 -3.52
N LEU A 164 0.75 12.88 -2.58
CA LEU A 164 0.19 13.94 -1.74
C LEU A 164 -0.24 15.16 -2.55
N ASP A 165 0.53 15.56 -3.54
CA ASP A 165 0.19 16.71 -4.40
C ASP A 165 -1.05 16.42 -5.25
N ARG A 166 -1.21 15.21 -5.77
CA ARG A 166 -2.41 14.78 -6.49
C ARG A 166 -3.65 14.80 -5.61
N GLU A 167 -3.54 14.25 -4.42
CA GLU A 167 -4.64 14.19 -3.45
C GLU A 167 -5.09 15.60 -3.02
N ARG A 168 -4.15 16.53 -2.81
CA ARG A 168 -4.48 17.93 -2.46
C ARG A 168 -5.20 18.65 -3.59
N ARG A 169 -4.74 18.46 -4.85
CA ARG A 169 -5.42 19.06 -6.01
C ARG A 169 -6.83 18.53 -6.15
N ALA A 170 -7.00 17.22 -6.02
CA ALA A 170 -8.29 16.58 -6.09
C ALA A 170 -9.25 17.09 -5.01
N ALA A 171 -8.81 17.22 -3.76
CA ALA A 171 -9.60 17.77 -2.66
C ALA A 171 -9.98 19.25 -2.91
N SER A 172 -9.10 20.04 -3.52
CA SER A 172 -9.38 21.46 -3.86
C SER A 172 -10.48 21.61 -4.91
N PHE A 173 -10.58 20.70 -5.86
CA PHE A 173 -11.66 20.71 -6.88
C PHE A 173 -13.03 20.31 -6.32
N GLN A 174 -13.08 19.53 -5.25
CA GLN A 174 -14.35 19.12 -4.61
C GLN A 174 -14.96 20.24 -3.76
N LEU A 175 -14.18 21.25 -3.36
CA LEU A 175 -14.63 22.39 -2.56
C LEU A 175 -15.03 23.61 -3.40
N ALA A 176 -14.83 23.55 -4.69
CA ALA A 176 -15.23 24.57 -5.66
C ALA A 176 -16.56 24.21 -6.34
#